data_cbaed67066fe497d9332693e4402fa4a
#
_entry.id   cbaed67066fe497d9332693e4402fa4a
#
_cell.length_a   1.000
_cell.length_b   1.000
_cell.length_c   1.000
_cell.angle_alpha   90.00
_cell.angle_beta   90.00
_cell.angle_gamma   90.00
#
_symmetry.space_group_name_H-M   'P 1'
#
loop_
_entity.id
_entity.type
_entity.pdbx_description
1 polymer ?
#
loop_
_entity_poly.entity_id
_entity_poly.type
_entity_poly.pdbx_seq_one_letter_code
_entity_poly.pdbx_strand_id
1 'polypeptide(L)'
;MSRTVDGASQTLADRLQANGPVVIVGAGQAGALLAIYLARAGCDVTVYESRPDLRRVDIDSGRSINLALATRGIVPLVEVGVIDRVDEITIPMRGRMVHADGGPTPELLRYGIKPHEVIHSVSRSDLNAILLDTAEATGRVSIEFDRRVKSVDLENNLVRFEDGREAGFGLIFGADGAGSRVRKSIAKAGSCVSRTEWLDHDYKELEIPPLDDGGHRLDPNALHIWPRGELMLIALANPTGDFTATLFAPKKTFTKLTSASAVDEFFAEVFGDFVPLVPNIADQFLANPAGRLGTVRATGWSHHDRAVIVGDAAHAIVPFHGQGMNAALESVRLLVSHLIETEGPLGRVFRAYEQERKRDTDAIAQMALRNYIEMRSGVVDPDYLASRSMALELQSRHPDHLSPRYNMVMFSTMPYGEARWRSRVNRGIIKRALADPELDVDGLVRDLTPLPALDPLADPQALSVS
;
A
#
# COMPACT_ATOMS: atom_id res chain seq x y z
N MET A 1 -54.65 -10.49 -21.04
CA MET A 1 -53.91 -10.96 -19.84
C MET A 1 -52.61 -10.21 -19.76
N SER A 2 -52.60 -9.14 -18.98
CA SER A 2 -51.45 -8.27 -18.74
C SER A 2 -50.55 -8.99 -17.69
N ARG A 3 -49.34 -9.34 -18.06
CA ARG A 3 -48.29 -9.72 -17.10
C ARG A 3 -47.65 -8.43 -16.58
N THR A 4 -48.05 -8.03 -15.40
CA THR A 4 -47.31 -7.07 -14.56
C THR A 4 -46.03 -7.73 -14.15
N VAL A 5 -44.90 -7.25 -14.66
CA VAL A 5 -43.55 -7.60 -14.16
C VAL A 5 -43.27 -6.65 -13.00
N ASP A 6 -43.67 -7.01 -11.79
CA ASP A 6 -43.14 -6.45 -10.54
C ASP A 6 -41.75 -7.00 -10.32
N GLY A 7 -40.77 -6.38 -10.93
CA GLY A 7 -39.35 -6.64 -10.67
C GLY A 7 -38.72 -5.34 -10.17
N ALA A 8 -38.96 -4.98 -8.91
CA ALA A 8 -38.09 -4.03 -8.24
C ALA A 8 -36.66 -4.55 -8.32
N SER A 9 -35.74 -3.83 -8.95
CA SER A 9 -34.33 -4.19 -9.00
C SER A 9 -33.83 -4.29 -7.58
N GLN A 10 -33.34 -5.47 -7.17
CA GLN A 10 -32.78 -5.72 -5.84
C GLN A 10 -31.58 -4.80 -5.65
N THR A 11 -31.57 -3.99 -4.58
CA THR A 11 -30.46 -3.10 -4.28
C THR A 11 -29.21 -3.89 -3.86
N LEU A 12 -28.03 -3.28 -3.95
CA LEU A 12 -26.81 -3.91 -3.45
C LEU A 12 -26.94 -4.26 -1.96
N ALA A 13 -27.53 -3.36 -1.16
CA ALA A 13 -27.78 -3.59 0.25
C ALA A 13 -28.66 -4.85 0.48
N ASP A 14 -29.77 -4.98 -0.22
CA ASP A 14 -30.66 -6.15 -0.12
C ASP A 14 -29.92 -7.45 -0.46
N ARG A 15 -29.06 -7.41 -1.46
CA ARG A 15 -28.26 -8.57 -1.89
C ARG A 15 -27.23 -8.98 -0.85
N LEU A 16 -26.52 -8.01 -0.25
CA LEU A 16 -25.47 -8.30 0.73
C LEU A 16 -26.03 -8.70 2.11
N GLN A 17 -27.18 -8.15 2.49
CA GLN A 17 -27.84 -8.40 3.78
C GLN A 17 -28.86 -9.55 3.73
N ALA A 18 -29.08 -10.17 2.56
CA ALA A 18 -30.07 -11.22 2.36
C ALA A 18 -29.93 -12.42 3.33
N ASN A 19 -28.72 -12.73 3.79
CA ASN A 19 -28.42 -13.85 4.68
C ASN A 19 -28.11 -13.42 6.13
N GLY A 20 -28.30 -12.14 6.48
CA GLY A 20 -28.04 -11.61 7.82
C GLY A 20 -26.99 -10.50 7.85
N PRO A 21 -26.41 -10.23 9.03
CA PRO A 21 -25.49 -9.10 9.23
C PRO A 21 -24.28 -9.13 8.31
N VAL A 22 -23.89 -7.93 7.81
CA VAL A 22 -22.63 -7.71 7.10
C VAL A 22 -21.54 -7.36 8.09
N VAL A 23 -20.48 -8.16 8.12
CA VAL A 23 -19.37 -8.04 9.06
C VAL A 23 -18.06 -7.79 8.32
N ILE A 24 -17.26 -6.86 8.84
CA ILE A 24 -15.86 -6.64 8.42
C ILE A 24 -14.96 -6.99 9.60
N VAL A 25 -13.92 -7.78 9.38
CA VAL A 25 -12.89 -8.04 10.38
C VAL A 25 -11.66 -7.22 10.04
N GLY A 26 -11.29 -6.29 10.95
CA GLY A 26 -10.20 -5.35 10.81
C GLY A 26 -10.65 -3.95 10.40
N ALA A 27 -10.38 -2.95 11.24
CA ALA A 27 -10.64 -1.52 11.00
C ALA A 27 -9.39 -0.74 10.55
N GLY A 28 -8.43 -1.41 9.90
CA GLY A 28 -7.35 -0.74 9.19
C GLY A 28 -7.89 -0.02 7.95
N GLN A 29 -7.02 0.68 7.21
CA GLN A 29 -7.41 1.51 6.06
C GLN A 29 -8.31 0.78 5.04
N ALA A 30 -7.99 -0.49 4.72
CA ALA A 30 -8.81 -1.28 3.80
C ALA A 30 -10.21 -1.58 4.36
N GLY A 31 -10.30 -1.97 5.64
CA GLY A 31 -11.59 -2.28 6.27
C GLY A 31 -12.45 -1.05 6.50
N ALA A 32 -11.85 0.07 6.93
CA ALA A 32 -12.55 1.33 7.10
C ALA A 32 -13.07 1.89 5.76
N LEU A 33 -12.24 1.85 4.70
CA LEU A 33 -12.65 2.26 3.35
C LEU A 33 -13.79 1.38 2.83
N LEU A 34 -13.70 0.06 3.01
CA LEU A 34 -14.76 -0.88 2.59
C LEU A 34 -16.07 -0.58 3.34
N ALA A 35 -16.00 -0.31 4.65
CA ALA A 35 -17.16 0.05 5.45
C ALA A 35 -17.86 1.31 4.90
N ILE A 36 -17.09 2.34 4.50
CA ILE A 36 -17.64 3.57 3.88
C ILE A 36 -18.39 3.23 2.59
N TYR A 37 -17.79 2.48 1.68
CA TYR A 37 -18.43 2.11 0.41
C TYR A 37 -19.72 1.33 0.64
N LEU A 38 -19.69 0.31 1.52
CA LEU A 38 -20.88 -0.51 1.81
C LEU A 38 -21.99 0.31 2.48
N ALA A 39 -21.63 1.19 3.42
CA ALA A 39 -22.59 2.07 4.09
C ALA A 39 -23.26 3.05 3.09
N ARG A 40 -22.50 3.62 2.15
CA ARG A 40 -23.04 4.47 1.08
C ARG A 40 -23.96 3.71 0.13
N ALA A 41 -23.70 2.42 -0.08
CA ALA A 41 -24.60 1.54 -0.82
C ALA A 41 -25.84 1.11 -0.01
N GLY A 42 -26.04 1.65 1.21
CA GLY A 42 -27.19 1.39 2.07
C GLY A 42 -27.04 0.23 3.03
N CYS A 43 -25.90 -0.43 3.11
CA CYS A 43 -25.67 -1.57 4.03
C CYS A 43 -25.41 -1.08 5.45
N ASP A 44 -25.99 -1.79 6.43
CA ASP A 44 -25.58 -1.67 7.82
C ASP A 44 -24.40 -2.63 8.07
N VAL A 45 -23.30 -2.11 8.59
CA VAL A 45 -22.02 -2.82 8.68
C VAL A 45 -21.51 -2.82 10.12
N THR A 46 -21.14 -4.01 10.62
CA THR A 46 -20.38 -4.13 11.87
C THR A 46 -18.92 -4.42 11.59
N VAL A 47 -18.02 -3.63 12.16
CA VAL A 47 -16.57 -3.79 12.04
C VAL A 47 -15.98 -4.22 13.36
N TYR A 48 -15.22 -5.33 13.39
CA TYR A 48 -14.49 -5.80 14.56
C TYR A 48 -13.00 -5.49 14.44
N GLU A 49 -12.46 -4.68 15.37
CA GLU A 49 -11.04 -4.33 15.43
C GLU A 49 -10.40 -4.88 16.72
N SER A 50 -9.23 -5.47 16.55
CA SER A 50 -8.49 -6.13 17.64
C SER A 50 -7.75 -5.18 18.57
N ARG A 51 -7.53 -3.94 18.15
CA ARG A 51 -6.82 -2.88 18.87
C ARG A 51 -7.82 -1.92 19.50
N PRO A 52 -7.39 -1.14 20.50
CA PRO A 52 -8.18 0.00 20.98
C PRO A 52 -8.37 1.04 19.89
N ASP A 53 -9.32 1.94 20.09
CA ASP A 53 -9.56 3.07 19.18
C ASP A 53 -8.35 4.01 19.18
N LEU A 54 -7.63 4.02 18.06
CA LEU A 54 -6.42 4.83 17.90
C LEU A 54 -6.64 6.35 18.08
N ARG A 55 -7.90 6.80 17.96
CA ARG A 55 -8.28 8.22 18.16
C ARG A 55 -8.39 8.61 19.62
N ARG A 56 -8.42 7.63 20.54
CA ARG A 56 -8.63 7.79 21.99
C ARG A 56 -7.42 7.42 22.83
N VAL A 57 -6.41 6.82 22.23
CA VAL A 57 -5.17 6.44 22.91
C VAL A 57 -4.02 7.24 22.31
N ASP A 58 -3.18 7.82 23.18
CA ASP A 58 -1.90 8.37 22.73
C ASP A 58 -1.05 7.22 22.19
N ILE A 59 -0.99 7.13 20.87
CA ILE A 59 -0.01 6.27 20.24
C ILE A 59 1.31 7.03 20.37
N ASP A 60 2.24 6.49 21.17
CA ASP A 60 3.60 7.01 21.28
C ASP A 60 4.08 7.45 19.89
N SER A 61 4.46 8.72 19.76
CA SER A 61 4.85 9.42 18.51
C SER A 61 6.02 8.74 17.88
N GLY A 62 6.53 7.73 17.88
CA GLY A 62 7.60 6.98 17.25
C GLY A 62 7.17 5.65 16.63
N ARG A 63 5.87 5.33 16.59
CA ARG A 63 5.37 4.01 16.12
C ARG A 63 4.43 4.08 14.92
N SER A 64 4.28 5.23 14.30
CA SER A 64 3.45 5.37 13.09
C SER A 64 4.33 5.36 11.85
N ILE A 65 4.33 4.25 11.13
CA ILE A 65 5.01 4.16 9.83
C ILE A 65 4.38 5.15 8.88
N ASN A 66 5.19 6.03 8.28
CA ASN A 66 4.75 6.81 7.15
C ASN A 66 4.64 5.95 5.90
N LEU A 67 3.58 6.20 5.17
CA LEU A 67 3.24 5.52 3.95
C LEU A 67 3.42 6.47 2.76
N ALA A 68 3.78 5.92 1.62
CA ALA A 68 3.82 6.63 0.35
C ALA A 68 2.45 6.50 -0.33
N LEU A 69 1.60 7.51 -0.19
CA LEU A 69 0.32 7.57 -0.89
C LEU A 69 0.56 7.98 -2.35
N ALA A 70 -0.06 7.26 -3.27
CA ALA A 70 0.09 7.41 -4.71
C ALA A 70 -1.30 7.33 -5.39
N THR A 71 -1.36 7.61 -6.69
CA THR A 71 -2.60 7.74 -7.46
C THR A 71 -3.62 6.63 -7.17
N ARG A 72 -3.19 5.36 -7.09
CA ARG A 72 -4.09 4.21 -6.82
C ARG A 72 -4.76 4.25 -5.46
N GLY A 73 -4.07 4.81 -4.47
CA GLY A 73 -4.64 5.03 -3.14
C GLY A 73 -5.48 6.31 -3.08
N ILE A 74 -5.10 7.34 -3.86
CA ILE A 74 -5.81 8.62 -3.91
C ILE A 74 -7.19 8.46 -4.55
N VAL A 75 -7.30 7.74 -5.66
CA VAL A 75 -8.58 7.56 -6.39
C VAL A 75 -9.71 7.12 -5.46
N PRO A 76 -9.62 6.02 -4.70
CA PRO A 76 -10.71 5.63 -3.80
C PRO A 76 -10.95 6.63 -2.65
N LEU A 77 -9.96 7.43 -2.24
CA LEU A 77 -10.13 8.48 -1.24
C LEU A 77 -10.92 9.67 -1.82
N VAL A 78 -10.70 10.00 -3.09
CA VAL A 78 -11.51 10.98 -3.83
C VAL A 78 -12.96 10.48 -3.95
N GLU A 79 -13.18 9.24 -4.37
CA GLU A 79 -14.50 8.63 -4.52
C GLU A 79 -15.31 8.65 -3.21
N VAL A 80 -14.64 8.45 -2.06
CA VAL A 80 -15.32 8.55 -0.76
C VAL A 80 -15.26 9.96 -0.15
N GLY A 81 -14.82 10.98 -0.90
CA GLY A 81 -14.90 12.39 -0.53
C GLY A 81 -14.09 12.79 0.71
N VAL A 82 -12.95 12.15 0.94
CA VAL A 82 -12.08 12.46 2.09
C VAL A 82 -10.77 13.14 1.69
N ILE A 83 -10.59 13.39 0.38
CA ILE A 83 -9.30 13.84 -0.15
C ILE A 83 -8.83 15.16 0.47
N ASP A 84 -9.72 16.13 0.65
CA ASP A 84 -9.36 17.44 1.21
C ASP A 84 -8.77 17.30 2.64
N ARG A 85 -9.35 16.43 3.47
CA ARG A 85 -8.83 16.12 4.81
C ARG A 85 -7.50 15.36 4.76
N VAL A 86 -7.31 14.52 3.73
CA VAL A 86 -6.07 13.76 3.53
C VAL A 86 -4.95 14.71 3.07
N ASP A 87 -5.24 15.68 2.22
CA ASP A 87 -4.25 16.64 1.74
C ASP A 87 -3.67 17.49 2.89
N GLU A 88 -4.48 17.80 3.93
CA GLU A 88 -4.02 18.52 5.13
C GLU A 88 -2.96 17.75 5.95
N ILE A 89 -2.91 16.44 5.84
CA ILE A 89 -1.99 15.57 6.59
C ILE A 89 -0.88 14.96 5.73
N THR A 90 -0.73 15.40 4.48
CA THR A 90 0.25 14.84 3.56
C THR A 90 1.38 15.82 3.21
N ILE A 91 2.55 15.27 2.90
CA ILE A 91 3.67 16.05 2.38
C ILE A 91 4.05 15.50 1.00
N PRO A 92 4.02 16.33 -0.07
CA PRO A 92 4.39 15.90 -1.42
C PRO A 92 5.90 15.71 -1.54
N MET A 93 6.33 14.54 -2.00
CA MET A 93 7.72 14.19 -2.28
C MET A 93 7.95 14.12 -3.78
N ARG A 94 8.89 14.92 -4.30
CA ARG A 94 9.16 15.08 -5.74
C ARG A 94 10.17 14.07 -6.28
N GLY A 95 10.89 13.37 -5.38
CA GLY A 95 11.97 12.45 -5.74
C GLY A 95 12.58 11.77 -4.55
N ARG A 96 13.66 11.05 -4.81
CA ARG A 96 14.52 10.44 -3.79
C ARG A 96 15.75 11.32 -3.60
N MET A 97 16.00 11.76 -2.37
CA MET A 97 17.26 12.38 -1.97
C MET A 97 18.23 11.27 -1.60
N VAL A 98 19.23 11.03 -2.43
CA VAL A 98 20.20 9.94 -2.25
C VAL A 98 21.41 10.42 -1.47
N HIS A 99 21.65 9.83 -0.32
CA HIS A 99 22.81 10.02 0.55
C HIS A 99 23.82 8.88 0.28
N ALA A 100 24.63 9.02 -0.77
CA ALA A 100 25.63 8.03 -1.14
C ALA A 100 26.75 7.95 -0.08
N ASP A 101 27.31 6.75 0.13
CA ASP A 101 28.41 6.53 1.06
C ASP A 101 29.68 7.23 0.58
N GLY A 102 30.27 8.11 1.44
CA GLY A 102 31.43 8.92 1.07
C GLY A 102 31.21 9.82 -0.16
N GLY A 103 29.95 9.98 -0.59
CA GLY A 103 29.58 10.72 -1.76
C GLY A 103 29.55 12.23 -1.55
N PRO A 104 29.37 13.01 -2.64
CA PRO A 104 29.14 14.43 -2.58
C PRO A 104 27.81 14.77 -1.89
N THR A 105 27.45 16.05 -1.87
CA THR A 105 26.14 16.53 -1.40
C THR A 105 25.00 15.66 -1.94
N PRO A 106 23.99 15.30 -1.12
CA PRO A 106 22.87 14.49 -1.55
C PRO A 106 22.21 15.01 -2.83
N GLU A 107 21.86 14.08 -3.73
CA GLU A 107 21.28 14.41 -5.03
C GLU A 107 19.81 14.00 -5.09
N LEU A 108 18.95 14.90 -5.58
CA LEU A 108 17.53 14.62 -5.79
C LEU A 108 17.29 13.91 -7.13
N LEU A 109 17.01 12.63 -7.07
CA LEU A 109 16.53 11.85 -8.22
C LEU A 109 15.01 12.00 -8.35
N ARG A 110 14.56 12.92 -9.21
CA ARG A 110 13.12 13.18 -9.42
C ARG A 110 12.38 11.93 -9.85
N TYR A 111 11.15 11.75 -9.38
CA TYR A 111 10.29 10.61 -9.77
C TYR A 111 9.84 10.72 -11.22
N GLY A 112 9.41 11.89 -11.65
CA GLY A 112 8.89 12.14 -12.98
C GLY A 112 9.26 13.51 -13.53
N ILE A 113 8.73 13.82 -14.71
CA ILE A 113 8.96 15.07 -15.45
C ILE A 113 7.81 16.05 -15.30
N LYS A 114 6.62 15.59 -14.90
CA LYS A 114 5.42 16.42 -14.74
C LYS A 114 5.27 16.91 -13.29
N PRO A 115 4.72 18.11 -13.04
CA PRO A 115 4.57 18.64 -11.68
C PRO A 115 3.76 17.77 -10.72
N HIS A 116 2.74 17.05 -11.23
CA HIS A 116 1.87 16.17 -10.44
C HIS A 116 2.45 14.77 -10.21
N GLU A 117 3.59 14.43 -10.84
CA GLU A 117 4.26 13.15 -10.63
C GLU A 117 5.05 13.18 -9.31
N VAL A 118 4.29 13.27 -8.21
CA VAL A 118 4.77 13.25 -6.82
C VAL A 118 4.08 12.13 -6.04
N ILE A 119 4.73 11.64 -5.00
CA ILE A 119 4.11 10.76 -4.01
C ILE A 119 3.93 11.55 -2.72
N HIS A 120 2.95 11.17 -1.91
CA HIS A 120 2.64 11.90 -0.68
C HIS A 120 3.05 11.06 0.53
N SER A 121 3.89 11.63 1.40
CA SER A 121 4.11 11.06 2.73
C SER A 121 2.84 11.27 3.54
N VAL A 122 2.34 10.22 4.17
CA VAL A 122 1.14 10.26 5.01
C VAL A 122 1.32 9.38 6.23
N SER A 123 0.94 9.89 7.40
CA SER A 123 0.87 9.11 8.63
C SER A 123 -0.20 8.02 8.49
N ARG A 124 0.17 6.78 8.79
CA ARG A 124 -0.75 5.64 8.74
C ARG A 124 -1.90 5.78 9.73
N SER A 125 -1.63 6.30 10.93
CA SER A 125 -2.63 6.52 11.99
C SER A 125 -3.62 7.59 11.59
N ASP A 126 -3.15 8.73 11.08
CA ASP A 126 -4.01 9.88 10.77
C ASP A 126 -4.92 9.58 9.59
N LEU A 127 -4.39 8.96 8.53
CA LEU A 127 -5.22 8.48 7.42
C LEU A 127 -6.28 7.49 7.91
N ASN A 128 -5.90 6.58 8.82
CA ASN A 128 -6.87 5.62 9.37
C ASN A 128 -7.93 6.31 10.23
N ALA A 129 -7.56 7.32 11.02
CA ALA A 129 -8.50 8.11 11.82
C ALA A 129 -9.54 8.81 10.93
N ILE A 130 -9.10 9.46 9.85
CA ILE A 130 -9.99 10.09 8.85
C ILE A 130 -11.00 9.08 8.29
N LEU A 131 -10.54 7.88 7.93
CA LEU A 131 -11.41 6.83 7.38
C LEU A 131 -12.40 6.29 8.41
N LEU A 132 -11.97 6.10 9.67
CA LEU A 132 -12.85 5.65 10.76
C LEU A 132 -13.93 6.67 11.06
N ASP A 133 -13.56 7.95 11.19
CA ASP A 133 -14.53 9.04 11.40
C ASP A 133 -15.55 9.10 10.28
N THR A 134 -15.09 8.98 9.04
CA THR A 134 -15.96 9.01 7.86
C THR A 134 -16.90 7.82 7.82
N ALA A 135 -16.42 6.63 8.20
CA ALA A 135 -17.24 5.43 8.26
C ALA A 135 -18.38 5.58 9.30
N GLU A 136 -18.05 6.00 10.51
CA GLU A 136 -19.05 6.21 11.59
C GLU A 136 -20.02 7.35 11.27
N ALA A 137 -19.54 8.43 10.60
CA ALA A 137 -20.38 9.56 10.18
C ALA A 137 -21.47 9.17 9.17
N THR A 138 -21.39 8.01 8.52
CA THR A 138 -22.45 7.48 7.65
C THR A 138 -23.72 7.11 8.43
N GLY A 139 -23.61 6.89 9.75
CA GLY A 139 -24.69 6.43 10.63
C GLY A 139 -25.07 4.96 10.40
N ARG A 140 -24.38 4.22 9.50
CA ARG A 140 -24.61 2.80 9.17
C ARG A 140 -23.46 1.87 9.54
N VAL A 141 -22.37 2.42 10.06
CA VAL A 141 -21.20 1.65 10.47
C VAL A 141 -21.08 1.66 11.97
N SER A 142 -21.03 0.49 12.59
CA SER A 142 -20.69 0.30 14.00
C SER A 142 -19.31 -0.34 14.10
N ILE A 143 -18.37 0.31 14.81
CA ILE A 143 -17.03 -0.22 15.01
C ILE A 143 -16.87 -0.67 16.46
N GLU A 144 -16.59 -1.95 16.65
CA GLU A 144 -16.29 -2.54 17.95
C GLU A 144 -14.78 -2.74 18.09
N PHE A 145 -14.14 -1.88 18.87
CA PHE A 145 -12.74 -1.98 19.23
C PHE A 145 -12.50 -3.00 20.35
N ASP A 146 -11.24 -3.40 20.54
CA ASP A 146 -10.85 -4.44 21.52
C ASP A 146 -11.59 -5.78 21.30
N ARG A 147 -11.92 -6.08 20.02
CA ARG A 147 -12.62 -7.28 19.58
C ARG A 147 -11.71 -8.16 18.75
N ARG A 148 -10.78 -8.81 19.40
CA ARG A 148 -9.83 -9.71 18.70
C ARG A 148 -10.51 -11.00 18.25
N VAL A 149 -10.65 -11.15 16.94
CA VAL A 149 -11.17 -12.36 16.31
C VAL A 149 -10.16 -13.51 16.48
N LYS A 150 -10.61 -14.61 17.07
CA LYS A 150 -9.88 -15.87 17.22
C LYS A 150 -10.00 -16.74 15.97
N SER A 151 -11.24 -16.90 15.47
CA SER A 151 -11.56 -17.69 14.28
C SER A 151 -12.95 -17.34 13.74
N VAL A 152 -13.22 -17.76 12.50
CA VAL A 152 -14.55 -17.69 11.88
C VAL A 152 -15.04 -19.12 11.61
N ASP A 153 -16.21 -19.45 12.11
CA ASP A 153 -16.92 -20.70 11.83
C ASP A 153 -17.83 -20.47 10.61
N LEU A 154 -17.36 -20.90 9.45
CA LEU A 154 -18.03 -20.68 8.18
C LEU A 154 -19.23 -21.64 7.96
N GLU A 155 -19.34 -22.71 8.74
CA GLU A 155 -20.47 -23.64 8.68
C GLU A 155 -21.67 -23.07 9.45
N ASN A 156 -21.40 -22.55 10.65
CA ASN A 156 -22.44 -22.02 11.55
C ASN A 156 -22.62 -20.50 11.43
N ASN A 157 -21.82 -19.80 10.59
CA ASN A 157 -21.83 -18.36 10.39
C ASN A 157 -21.57 -17.57 11.68
N LEU A 158 -20.54 -17.96 12.45
CA LEU A 158 -20.17 -17.35 13.71
C LEU A 158 -18.74 -16.81 13.68
N VAL A 159 -18.57 -15.56 14.15
CA VAL A 159 -17.28 -15.01 14.52
C VAL A 159 -17.02 -15.34 15.98
N ARG A 160 -15.88 -15.99 16.28
CA ARG A 160 -15.46 -16.27 17.66
C ARG A 160 -14.34 -15.34 18.08
N PHE A 161 -14.50 -14.70 19.22
CA PHE A 161 -13.50 -13.78 19.79
C PHE A 161 -12.59 -14.48 20.81
N GLU A 162 -11.43 -13.86 21.11
CA GLU A 162 -10.50 -14.42 22.10
C GLU A 162 -11.05 -14.38 23.54
N ASP A 163 -11.97 -13.47 23.82
CA ASP A 163 -12.67 -13.35 25.12
C ASP A 163 -13.83 -14.35 25.32
N GLY A 164 -14.04 -15.24 24.35
CA GLY A 164 -15.04 -16.27 24.39
C GLY A 164 -16.43 -15.86 23.87
N ARG A 165 -16.65 -14.59 23.52
CA ARG A 165 -17.90 -14.14 22.89
C ARG A 165 -18.00 -14.64 21.45
N GLU A 166 -19.21 -14.68 20.94
CA GLU A 166 -19.53 -15.03 19.55
C GLU A 166 -20.51 -14.02 18.97
N ALA A 167 -20.44 -13.81 17.64
CA ALA A 167 -21.37 -12.99 16.87
C ALA A 167 -21.73 -13.68 15.55
N GLY A 168 -23.00 -13.59 15.15
CA GLY A 168 -23.47 -14.12 13.89
C GLY A 168 -23.15 -13.21 12.72
N PHE A 169 -23.02 -13.78 11.51
CA PHE A 169 -22.90 -13.02 10.26
C PHE A 169 -23.68 -13.71 9.12
N GLY A 170 -24.12 -12.92 8.17
CA GLY A 170 -24.62 -13.40 6.87
C GLY A 170 -23.52 -13.34 5.81
N LEU A 171 -22.71 -12.30 5.84
CA LEU A 171 -21.56 -12.07 4.96
C LEU A 171 -20.42 -11.50 5.77
N ILE A 172 -19.19 -12.01 5.56
CA ILE A 172 -18.00 -11.55 6.25
C ILE A 172 -16.89 -11.15 5.26
N PHE A 173 -16.33 -9.96 5.46
CA PHE A 173 -15.17 -9.46 4.75
C PHE A 173 -13.94 -9.51 5.68
N GLY A 174 -12.88 -10.19 5.24
CA GLY A 174 -11.61 -10.22 5.97
C GLY A 174 -10.67 -9.13 5.47
N ALA A 175 -10.54 -8.06 6.27
CA ALA A 175 -9.58 -6.96 6.09
C ALA A 175 -8.56 -6.91 7.24
N ASP A 176 -8.28 -8.05 7.87
CA ASP A 176 -7.54 -8.25 9.11
C ASP A 176 -6.02 -8.44 8.91
N GLY A 177 -5.51 -7.92 7.79
CA GLY A 177 -4.09 -7.77 7.53
C GLY A 177 -3.34 -9.07 7.21
N ALA A 178 -2.01 -8.99 7.15
CA ALA A 178 -1.15 -10.11 6.74
C ALA A 178 -1.32 -11.38 7.60
N GLY A 179 -1.66 -11.22 8.89
CA GLY A 179 -1.92 -12.31 9.84
C GLY A 179 -3.32 -12.93 9.79
N SER A 180 -4.16 -12.57 8.84
CA SER A 180 -5.60 -12.78 8.73
C SER A 180 -6.12 -14.07 9.34
N ARG A 181 -7.07 -13.94 10.27
CA ARG A 181 -7.84 -15.04 10.85
C ARG A 181 -8.93 -15.50 9.90
N VAL A 182 -9.54 -14.58 9.15
CA VAL A 182 -10.54 -14.91 8.12
C VAL A 182 -9.91 -15.79 7.05
N ARG A 183 -8.74 -15.42 6.49
CA ARG A 183 -7.99 -16.24 5.53
C ARG A 183 -7.70 -17.64 6.08
N LYS A 184 -7.25 -17.75 7.33
CA LYS A 184 -6.97 -19.03 7.98
C LYS A 184 -8.25 -19.88 8.12
N SER A 185 -9.39 -19.26 8.41
CA SER A 185 -10.67 -19.95 8.50
C SER A 185 -11.15 -20.45 7.13
N ILE A 186 -11.01 -19.63 6.08
CA ILE A 186 -11.30 -20.04 4.68
C ILE A 186 -10.38 -21.20 4.25
N ALA A 187 -9.09 -21.14 4.66
CA ALA A 187 -8.15 -22.23 4.37
C ALA A 187 -8.51 -23.53 5.10
N LYS A 188 -8.94 -23.45 6.36
CA LYS A 188 -9.43 -24.61 7.13
C LYS A 188 -10.67 -25.25 6.49
N ALA A 189 -11.55 -24.44 5.88
CA ALA A 189 -12.69 -24.90 5.12
C ALA A 189 -12.35 -25.45 3.71
N GLY A 190 -11.06 -25.51 3.35
CA GLY A 190 -10.60 -26.06 2.08
C GLY A 190 -10.74 -25.14 0.86
N SER A 191 -11.18 -23.90 1.04
CA SER A 191 -11.40 -22.95 -0.08
C SER A 191 -10.19 -22.07 -0.38
N CYS A 192 -9.21 -21.96 0.53
CA CYS A 192 -8.02 -21.14 0.35
C CYS A 192 -6.74 -21.94 0.55
N VAL A 193 -5.75 -21.69 -0.31
CA VAL A 193 -4.35 -22.12 -0.10
C VAL A 193 -3.51 -20.87 0.05
N SER A 194 -2.77 -20.75 1.16
CA SER A 194 -1.94 -19.57 1.39
C SER A 194 -0.62 -19.91 2.08
N ARG A 195 0.41 -19.11 1.74
CA ARG A 195 1.72 -19.14 2.41
C ARG A 195 2.24 -17.73 2.57
N THR A 196 3.14 -17.54 3.53
CA THR A 196 3.91 -16.30 3.69
C THR A 196 5.35 -16.56 3.32
N GLU A 197 5.85 -15.83 2.33
CA GLU A 197 7.25 -15.86 1.89
C GLU A 197 8.01 -14.79 2.67
N TRP A 198 8.78 -15.22 3.69
CA TRP A 198 9.54 -14.32 4.53
C TRP A 198 10.87 -13.96 3.87
N LEU A 199 11.24 -12.68 3.96
CA LEU A 199 12.59 -12.24 3.60
C LEU A 199 13.60 -12.59 4.71
N ASP A 200 14.89 -12.66 4.33
CA ASP A 200 15.99 -12.69 5.27
C ASP A 200 16.43 -11.28 5.72
N HIS A 201 15.49 -10.37 5.72
CA HIS A 201 15.65 -9.01 6.20
C HIS A 201 14.48 -8.67 7.10
N ASP A 202 14.78 -7.88 8.12
CA ASP A 202 13.79 -7.25 8.98
C ASP A 202 13.94 -5.72 8.87
N TYR A 203 13.08 -4.97 9.55
CA TYR A 203 13.17 -3.51 9.59
C TYR A 203 13.03 -3.01 11.02
N LYS A 204 13.54 -1.81 11.27
CA LYS A 204 13.39 -1.12 12.54
C LYS A 204 13.12 0.36 12.29
N GLU A 205 12.18 0.91 13.04
CA GLU A 205 11.77 2.30 12.95
C GLU A 205 12.61 3.16 13.89
N LEU A 206 12.94 4.36 13.43
CA LEU A 206 13.64 5.41 14.13
C LEU A 206 12.95 6.74 13.81
N GLU A 207 13.19 7.76 14.60
CA GLU A 207 12.66 9.10 14.41
C GLU A 207 13.81 10.11 14.31
N ILE A 208 13.76 10.96 13.29
CA ILE A 208 14.57 12.19 13.25
C ILE A 208 13.70 13.28 13.86
N PRO A 209 14.06 13.83 15.04
CA PRO A 209 13.24 14.86 15.69
C PRO A 209 13.24 16.16 14.88
N PRO A 210 12.21 17.02 15.06
CA PRO A 210 12.21 18.35 14.45
C PRO A 210 13.36 19.22 14.94
N LEU A 211 13.56 20.35 14.29
CA LEU A 211 14.39 21.45 14.81
C LEU A 211 13.70 22.10 16.02
N ASP A 212 14.46 22.86 16.81
CA ASP A 212 13.92 23.54 18.01
C ASP A 212 12.81 24.54 17.69
N ASP A 213 12.78 25.06 16.46
CA ASP A 213 11.71 25.93 15.94
C ASP A 213 10.53 25.17 15.31
N GLY A 214 10.53 23.84 15.39
CA GLY A 214 9.53 22.95 14.79
C GLY A 214 9.75 22.66 13.29
N GLY A 215 10.82 23.17 12.70
CA GLY A 215 11.14 22.94 11.28
C GLY A 215 11.75 21.56 11.02
N HIS A 216 11.78 21.18 9.74
CA HIS A 216 12.38 19.92 9.29
C HIS A 216 13.91 19.99 9.23
N ARG A 217 14.60 18.94 9.69
CA ARG A 217 16.08 18.82 9.60
C ARG A 217 16.58 18.50 8.21
N LEU A 218 15.74 17.97 7.35
CA LEU A 218 16.03 17.59 5.96
C LEU A 218 14.96 18.17 5.04
N ASP A 219 15.15 18.08 3.72
CA ASP A 219 14.12 18.51 2.75
C ASP A 219 12.83 17.67 2.91
N PRO A 220 11.71 18.23 3.38
CA PRO A 220 10.48 17.48 3.56
C PRO A 220 9.86 17.00 2.24
N ASN A 221 10.22 17.63 1.11
CA ASN A 221 9.67 17.32 -0.20
C ASN A 221 10.46 16.23 -0.96
N ALA A 222 11.22 15.41 -0.22
CA ALA A 222 11.96 14.27 -0.76
C ALA A 222 11.82 13.04 0.14
N LEU A 223 11.83 11.86 -0.46
CA LEU A 223 12.09 10.61 0.26
C LEU A 223 13.61 10.48 0.39
N HIS A 224 14.13 10.58 1.60
CA HIS A 224 15.56 10.41 1.85
C HIS A 224 15.92 8.93 1.85
N ILE A 225 17.06 8.57 1.25
CA ILE A 225 17.54 7.20 1.18
C ILE A 225 19.07 7.15 1.37
N TRP A 226 19.53 6.30 2.28
CA TRP A 226 20.92 5.92 2.52
C TRP A 226 21.14 4.49 2.04
N PRO A 227 21.56 4.27 0.78
CA PRO A 227 21.90 2.94 0.27
C PRO A 227 23.28 2.51 0.80
N ARG A 228 23.37 1.32 1.40
CA ARG A 228 24.61 0.76 1.98
C ARG A 228 24.70 -0.76 1.68
N GLY A 229 24.73 -1.11 0.39
CA GLY A 229 24.86 -2.50 -0.04
C GLY A 229 23.65 -3.38 0.34
N GLU A 230 23.81 -4.24 1.35
CA GLU A 230 22.68 -5.04 1.86
C GLU A 230 21.79 -4.26 2.85
N LEU A 231 22.24 -3.10 3.29
CA LEU A 231 21.54 -2.24 4.24
C LEU A 231 20.91 -1.06 3.50
N MET A 232 19.81 -0.58 4.01
CA MET A 232 19.14 0.62 3.49
C MET A 232 18.42 1.32 4.62
N LEU A 233 18.63 2.65 4.73
CA LEU A 233 17.85 3.49 5.60
C LEU A 233 17.05 4.46 4.73
N ILE A 234 15.78 4.68 5.06
CA ILE A 234 14.92 5.68 4.41
C ILE A 234 14.32 6.59 5.46
N ALA A 235 13.97 7.83 5.09
CA ALA A 235 13.23 8.74 5.96
C ALA A 235 12.17 9.51 5.15
N LEU A 236 10.98 9.63 5.75
CA LEU A 236 9.82 10.33 5.20
C LEU A 236 9.36 11.38 6.21
N ALA A 237 9.08 12.58 5.73
CA ALA A 237 8.67 13.70 6.56
C ALA A 237 7.24 13.55 7.10
N ASN A 238 7.04 14.07 8.32
CA ASN A 238 5.74 14.30 8.97
C ASN A 238 5.40 15.79 8.96
N PRO A 239 4.10 16.16 8.94
CA PRO A 239 3.69 17.56 9.07
C PRO A 239 4.18 18.24 10.36
N THR A 240 4.51 17.45 11.38
CA THR A 240 5.00 17.90 12.71
C THR A 240 6.49 18.30 12.72
N GLY A 241 7.17 18.24 11.56
CA GLY A 241 8.59 18.64 11.43
C GLY A 241 9.59 17.51 11.64
N ASP A 242 9.16 16.38 12.17
CA ASP A 242 9.95 15.16 12.33
C ASP A 242 9.96 14.31 11.04
N PHE A 243 10.82 13.28 11.04
CA PHE A 243 10.80 12.24 10.01
C PHE A 243 10.68 10.87 10.65
N THR A 244 9.82 10.03 10.08
CA THR A 244 9.87 8.60 10.33
C THR A 244 10.98 7.98 9.49
N ALA A 245 12.02 7.46 10.16
CA ALA A 245 13.12 6.76 9.52
C ALA A 245 12.99 5.25 9.69
N THR A 246 13.37 4.47 8.67
CA THR A 246 13.27 3.01 8.71
C THR A 246 14.57 2.38 8.21
N LEU A 247 15.24 1.62 9.09
CA LEU A 247 16.38 0.80 8.74
C LEU A 247 15.92 -0.57 8.28
N PHE A 248 16.31 -0.98 7.07
CA PHE A 248 16.15 -2.32 6.53
C PHE A 248 17.52 -3.01 6.53
N ALA A 249 17.61 -4.17 7.15
CA ALA A 249 18.87 -4.92 7.28
C ALA A 249 18.64 -6.44 7.32
N PRO A 250 19.66 -7.24 6.97
CA PRO A 250 19.66 -8.68 7.23
C PRO A 250 19.38 -8.97 8.71
N LYS A 251 18.61 -10.02 9.00
CA LYS A 251 18.27 -10.42 10.39
C LYS A 251 19.50 -10.56 11.29
N LYS A 252 20.61 -11.08 10.74
CA LYS A 252 21.89 -11.20 11.46
C LYS A 252 22.42 -9.86 11.97
N THR A 253 22.08 -8.73 11.37
CA THR A 253 22.47 -7.39 11.84
C THR A 253 21.78 -7.07 13.15
N PHE A 254 20.46 -7.23 13.21
CA PHE A 254 19.68 -6.95 14.42
C PHE A 254 20.08 -7.85 15.61
N THR A 255 20.48 -9.10 15.37
CA THR A 255 20.91 -10.00 16.44
C THR A 255 22.26 -9.61 17.07
N LYS A 256 23.05 -8.78 16.41
CA LYS A 256 24.34 -8.28 16.91
C LYS A 256 24.21 -6.95 17.66
N LEU A 257 23.19 -6.15 17.33
CA LEU A 257 22.98 -4.80 17.87
C LEU A 257 22.11 -4.87 19.13
N THR A 258 22.69 -5.36 20.24
CA THR A 258 21.97 -5.61 21.51
C THR A 258 22.40 -4.71 22.65
N SER A 259 23.39 -3.82 22.45
CA SER A 259 23.83 -2.83 23.43
C SER A 259 23.96 -1.45 22.78
N ALA A 260 23.88 -0.39 23.59
CA ALA A 260 24.02 0.99 23.11
C ALA A 260 25.35 1.21 22.36
N SER A 261 26.48 0.76 22.92
CA SER A 261 27.80 0.87 22.27
C SER A 261 27.80 0.20 20.90
N ALA A 262 27.24 -1.02 20.77
CA ALA A 262 27.21 -1.74 19.49
C ALA A 262 26.32 -1.03 18.44
N VAL A 263 25.25 -0.38 18.88
CA VAL A 263 24.38 0.43 18.01
C VAL A 263 25.11 1.70 17.56
N ASP A 264 25.71 2.44 18.49
CA ASP A 264 26.43 3.68 18.20
C ASP A 264 27.61 3.43 17.25
N GLU A 265 28.41 2.39 17.50
CA GLU A 265 29.52 1.98 16.65
C GLU A 265 29.03 1.61 15.24
N PHE A 266 27.94 0.84 15.13
CA PHE A 266 27.36 0.44 13.85
C PHE A 266 26.89 1.66 13.05
N PHE A 267 26.15 2.58 13.69
CA PHE A 267 25.66 3.76 12.97
C PHE A 267 26.79 4.73 12.61
N ALA A 268 27.78 4.90 13.49
CA ALA A 268 28.97 5.73 13.19
C ALA A 268 29.76 5.18 12.00
N GLU A 269 29.92 3.85 11.90
CA GLU A 269 30.66 3.22 10.81
C GLU A 269 29.88 3.22 9.49
N VAL A 270 28.58 2.89 9.53
CA VAL A 270 27.79 2.61 8.32
C VAL A 270 26.94 3.81 7.86
N PHE A 271 26.44 4.61 8.79
CA PHE A 271 25.53 5.72 8.56
C PHE A 271 26.01 6.98 9.29
N GLY A 272 27.30 7.29 9.22
CA GLY A 272 27.91 8.42 9.94
C GLY A 272 27.27 9.76 9.65
N ASP A 273 26.75 9.95 8.43
CA ASP A 273 26.03 11.15 7.99
C ASP A 273 24.57 11.21 8.55
N PHE A 274 24.01 10.10 9.01
CA PHE A 274 22.72 10.04 9.66
C PHE A 274 22.77 10.29 11.18
N VAL A 275 23.88 9.93 11.84
CA VAL A 275 24.03 10.04 13.31
C VAL A 275 23.73 11.44 13.85
N PRO A 276 24.19 12.55 13.23
CA PRO A 276 23.88 13.91 13.73
C PRO A 276 22.39 14.27 13.70
N LEU A 277 21.60 13.54 12.95
CA LEU A 277 20.15 13.76 12.82
C LEU A 277 19.33 13.15 13.96
N VAL A 278 19.90 12.15 14.66
CA VAL A 278 19.19 11.37 15.70
C VAL A 278 20.02 11.31 16.99
N PRO A 279 19.88 12.29 17.88
CA PRO A 279 20.74 12.40 19.09
C PRO A 279 20.69 11.19 20.06
N ASN A 280 19.59 10.43 20.04
CA ASN A 280 19.34 9.29 20.95
C ASN A 280 19.15 7.98 20.17
N ILE A 281 19.95 7.77 19.13
CA ILE A 281 19.77 6.66 18.19
C ILE A 281 19.80 5.27 18.85
N ALA A 282 20.72 5.06 19.80
CA ALA A 282 20.82 3.79 20.51
C ALA A 282 19.60 3.49 21.38
N ASP A 283 19.06 4.50 22.08
CA ASP A 283 17.88 4.36 22.92
C ASP A 283 16.65 4.00 22.08
N GLN A 284 16.42 4.74 21.00
CA GLN A 284 15.34 4.44 20.06
C GLN A 284 15.48 3.04 19.45
N PHE A 285 16.69 2.70 19.01
CA PHE A 285 16.95 1.41 18.38
C PHE A 285 16.68 0.24 19.33
N LEU A 286 17.08 0.35 20.59
CA LEU A 286 16.86 -0.70 21.58
C LEU A 286 15.42 -0.79 22.06
N ALA A 287 14.72 0.34 22.18
CA ALA A 287 13.33 0.40 22.60
C ALA A 287 12.35 -0.13 21.53
N ASN A 288 12.61 0.16 20.23
CA ASN A 288 11.71 -0.21 19.16
C ASN A 288 11.87 -1.69 18.74
N PRO A 289 10.77 -2.44 18.56
CA PRO A 289 10.86 -3.83 18.09
C PRO A 289 11.28 -3.91 16.63
N ALA A 290 11.94 -5.00 16.25
CA ALA A 290 12.16 -5.30 14.84
C ALA A 290 10.90 -5.89 14.20
N GLY A 291 10.51 -5.35 13.04
CA GLY A 291 9.40 -5.84 12.23
C GLY A 291 9.88 -6.82 11.16
N ARG A 292 9.09 -7.86 10.90
CA ARG A 292 9.40 -8.87 9.88
C ARG A 292 8.85 -8.47 8.51
N LEU A 293 9.59 -8.78 7.47
CA LEU A 293 9.20 -8.55 6.08
C LEU A 293 8.75 -9.85 5.41
N GLY A 294 7.58 -9.83 4.81
CA GLY A 294 7.06 -11.01 4.13
C GLY A 294 5.99 -10.65 3.09
N THR A 295 5.82 -11.58 2.16
CA THR A 295 4.79 -11.51 1.12
C THR A 295 3.77 -12.62 1.34
N VAL A 296 2.50 -12.28 1.41
CA VAL A 296 1.39 -13.25 1.47
C VAL A 296 1.04 -13.67 0.04
N ARG A 297 1.06 -14.99 -0.20
CA ARG A 297 0.55 -15.61 -1.41
C ARG A 297 -0.68 -16.42 -1.06
N ALA A 298 -1.82 -16.02 -1.59
CA ALA A 298 -3.08 -16.71 -1.39
C ALA A 298 -3.79 -16.98 -2.73
N THR A 299 -4.52 -18.08 -2.79
CA THR A 299 -5.42 -18.47 -3.89
C THR A 299 -6.69 -19.00 -3.27
N GLY A 300 -7.86 -18.69 -3.84
CA GLY A 300 -9.15 -18.93 -3.22
C GLY A 300 -9.44 -17.90 -2.13
N TRP A 301 -9.66 -16.66 -2.56
CA TRP A 301 -9.87 -15.53 -1.65
C TRP A 301 -11.26 -15.49 -1.02
N SER A 302 -12.12 -16.43 -1.38
CA SER A 302 -13.49 -16.48 -0.90
C SER A 302 -13.94 -17.89 -0.51
N HIS A 303 -15.00 -17.95 0.30
CA HIS A 303 -15.72 -19.18 0.63
C HIS A 303 -17.19 -19.00 0.32
N HIS A 304 -17.63 -19.65 -0.79
CA HIS A 304 -18.99 -19.56 -1.31
C HIS A 304 -19.47 -18.09 -1.42
N ASP A 305 -20.70 -17.83 -1.00
CA ASP A 305 -21.34 -16.51 -0.97
C ASP A 305 -21.18 -15.79 0.38
N ARG A 306 -20.34 -16.30 1.29
CA ARG A 306 -20.34 -15.95 2.72
C ARG A 306 -19.11 -15.22 3.22
N ALA A 307 -17.95 -15.45 2.59
CA ALA A 307 -16.70 -14.85 3.04
C ALA A 307 -15.80 -14.46 1.87
N VAL A 308 -15.14 -13.31 1.97
CA VAL A 308 -14.08 -12.86 1.04
C VAL A 308 -13.02 -12.09 1.80
N ILE A 309 -11.76 -12.21 1.39
CA ILE A 309 -10.63 -11.45 1.93
C ILE A 309 -10.18 -10.36 0.97
N VAL A 310 -9.73 -9.21 1.53
CA VAL A 310 -9.30 -8.03 0.78
C VAL A 310 -8.07 -7.39 1.40
N GLY A 311 -7.30 -6.67 0.60
CA GLY A 311 -6.08 -5.99 1.04
C GLY A 311 -5.01 -6.97 1.53
N ASP A 312 -4.28 -6.61 2.57
CA ASP A 312 -3.19 -7.41 3.13
C ASP A 312 -3.64 -8.81 3.60
N ALA A 313 -4.92 -8.98 3.91
CA ALA A 313 -5.48 -10.30 4.23
C ALA A 313 -5.38 -11.26 3.04
N ALA A 314 -5.44 -10.75 1.81
CA ALA A 314 -5.32 -11.52 0.58
C ALA A 314 -3.90 -11.50 0.00
N HIS A 315 -3.20 -10.34 0.06
CA HIS A 315 -2.00 -10.11 -0.74
C HIS A 315 -1.02 -9.11 -0.12
N ALA A 316 -0.72 -9.21 1.17
CA ALA A 316 0.32 -8.38 1.78
C ALA A 316 1.65 -8.51 1.03
N ILE A 317 2.33 -7.38 0.84
CA ILE A 317 3.61 -7.29 0.11
C ILE A 317 4.66 -6.57 0.96
N VAL A 318 5.93 -6.75 0.59
CA VAL A 318 7.04 -5.99 1.18
C VAL A 318 6.97 -4.50 0.79
N PRO A 319 7.42 -3.56 1.65
CA PRO A 319 7.13 -2.13 1.51
C PRO A 319 7.93 -1.39 0.44
N PHE A 320 8.92 -2.03 -0.17
CA PHE A 320 9.96 -1.36 -0.97
C PHE A 320 9.49 -0.61 -2.22
N HIS A 321 8.26 -0.83 -2.69
CA HIS A 321 7.67 -0.04 -3.77
C HIS A 321 6.65 0.99 -3.27
N GLY A 322 6.41 1.07 -1.96
CA GLY A 322 5.40 1.94 -1.37
C GLY A 322 3.96 1.59 -1.78
N GLN A 323 3.69 0.34 -2.19
CA GLN A 323 2.41 -0.02 -2.80
C GLN A 323 1.48 -0.87 -1.90
N GLY A 324 1.88 -1.25 -0.68
CA GLY A 324 1.04 -2.08 0.19
C GLY A 324 -0.34 -1.45 0.45
N MET A 325 -0.34 -0.23 0.97
CA MET A 325 -1.56 0.54 1.22
C MET A 325 -2.32 0.84 -0.08
N ASN A 326 -1.64 1.40 -1.08
CA ASN A 326 -2.26 1.77 -2.36
C ASN A 326 -2.94 0.56 -3.03
N ALA A 327 -2.28 -0.59 -3.04
CA ALA A 327 -2.84 -1.83 -3.57
C ALA A 327 -4.03 -2.33 -2.74
N ALA A 328 -4.01 -2.14 -1.42
CA ALA A 328 -5.12 -2.54 -0.55
C ALA A 328 -6.36 -1.66 -0.78
N LEU A 329 -6.18 -0.33 -0.84
CA LEU A 329 -7.27 0.61 -1.13
C LEU A 329 -7.86 0.39 -2.54
N GLU A 330 -7.01 0.21 -3.56
CA GLU A 330 -7.45 -0.15 -4.92
C GLU A 330 -8.19 -1.50 -4.95
N SER A 331 -7.77 -2.48 -4.16
CA SER A 331 -8.45 -3.78 -4.07
C SER A 331 -9.84 -3.67 -3.46
N VAL A 332 -10.02 -2.78 -2.49
CA VAL A 332 -11.36 -2.48 -1.93
C VAL A 332 -12.25 -1.86 -3.01
N ARG A 333 -11.75 -0.84 -3.72
CA ARG A 333 -12.47 -0.20 -4.81
C ARG A 333 -12.92 -1.21 -5.88
N LEU A 334 -12.00 -2.06 -6.34
CA LEU A 334 -12.30 -3.09 -7.36
C LEU A 334 -13.29 -4.14 -6.84
N LEU A 335 -13.19 -4.56 -5.58
CA LEU A 335 -14.18 -5.46 -4.99
C LEU A 335 -15.58 -4.82 -5.01
N VAL A 336 -15.67 -3.54 -4.65
CA VAL A 336 -16.95 -2.81 -4.67
C VAL A 336 -17.49 -2.65 -6.10
N SER A 337 -16.65 -2.32 -7.09
CA SER A 337 -17.06 -2.30 -8.50
C SER A 337 -17.64 -3.65 -8.93
N HIS A 338 -16.96 -4.76 -8.60
CA HIS A 338 -17.49 -6.09 -8.89
C HIS A 338 -18.81 -6.39 -8.16
N LEU A 339 -18.98 -5.93 -6.93
CA LEU A 339 -20.25 -6.09 -6.18
C LEU A 339 -21.40 -5.32 -6.85
N ILE A 340 -21.12 -4.17 -7.47
CA ILE A 340 -22.12 -3.34 -8.17
C ILE A 340 -22.41 -3.91 -9.56
N GLU A 341 -21.38 -4.20 -10.34
CA GLU A 341 -21.46 -4.46 -11.77
C GLU A 341 -21.75 -5.94 -12.11
N THR A 342 -21.38 -6.88 -11.21
CA THR A 342 -21.54 -8.32 -11.49
C THR A 342 -22.85 -8.85 -10.93
N GLU A 343 -23.73 -9.30 -11.80
CA GLU A 343 -24.98 -9.94 -11.41
C GLU A 343 -24.77 -11.40 -10.93
N GLY A 344 -25.75 -11.89 -10.16
CA GLY A 344 -25.83 -13.28 -9.71
C GLY A 344 -25.26 -13.52 -8.31
N PRO A 345 -24.97 -14.78 -7.95
CA PRO A 345 -24.50 -15.17 -6.61
C PRO A 345 -23.18 -14.50 -6.23
N LEU A 346 -23.02 -14.10 -4.96
CA LEU A 346 -21.83 -13.41 -4.45
C LEU A 346 -20.54 -14.21 -4.68
N GLY A 347 -20.57 -15.53 -4.61
CA GLY A 347 -19.40 -16.37 -4.89
C GLY A 347 -18.91 -16.27 -6.34
N ARG A 348 -19.78 -15.92 -7.31
CA ARG A 348 -19.37 -15.60 -8.68
C ARG A 348 -18.66 -14.24 -8.71
N VAL A 349 -19.21 -13.26 -8.01
CA VAL A 349 -18.63 -11.90 -7.88
C VAL A 349 -17.22 -11.99 -7.28
N PHE A 350 -17.08 -12.71 -6.15
CA PHE A 350 -15.80 -12.86 -5.45
C PHE A 350 -14.75 -13.57 -6.30
N ARG A 351 -15.15 -14.58 -7.09
CA ARG A 351 -14.22 -15.25 -8.01
C ARG A 351 -13.79 -14.32 -9.16
N ALA A 352 -14.69 -13.51 -9.71
CA ALA A 352 -14.35 -12.53 -10.74
C ALA A 352 -13.36 -11.49 -10.22
N TYR A 353 -13.61 -10.93 -9.03
CA TYR A 353 -12.70 -10.05 -8.33
C TYR A 353 -11.30 -10.69 -8.12
N GLU A 354 -11.23 -11.92 -7.60
CA GLU A 354 -9.95 -12.61 -7.41
C GLU A 354 -9.22 -12.83 -8.74
N GLN A 355 -9.92 -13.25 -9.79
CA GLN A 355 -9.32 -13.54 -11.10
C GLN A 355 -8.69 -12.29 -11.71
N GLU A 356 -9.33 -11.15 -11.61
CA GLU A 356 -8.79 -9.88 -12.06
C GLU A 356 -7.63 -9.44 -11.17
N ARG A 357 -7.87 -9.33 -9.86
CA ARG A 357 -6.96 -8.66 -8.95
C ARG A 357 -5.70 -9.45 -8.65
N LYS A 358 -5.77 -10.78 -8.60
CA LYS A 358 -4.63 -11.63 -8.25
C LYS A 358 -3.45 -11.49 -9.20
N ARG A 359 -3.68 -11.33 -10.50
CA ARG A 359 -2.61 -11.12 -11.49
C ARG A 359 -1.81 -9.86 -11.17
N ASP A 360 -2.50 -8.81 -10.78
CA ASP A 360 -1.92 -7.52 -10.45
C ASP A 360 -1.17 -7.56 -9.13
N THR A 361 -1.75 -8.15 -8.10
CA THR A 361 -1.10 -8.25 -6.79
C THR A 361 0.14 -9.15 -6.82
N ASP A 362 0.14 -10.21 -7.62
CA ASP A 362 1.33 -11.01 -7.88
C ASP A 362 2.41 -10.24 -8.66
N ALA A 363 2.01 -9.37 -9.59
CA ALA A 363 2.94 -8.53 -10.35
C ALA A 363 3.60 -7.47 -9.48
N ILE A 364 2.82 -6.73 -8.66
CA ILE A 364 3.39 -5.71 -7.77
C ILE A 364 4.26 -6.32 -6.68
N ALA A 365 3.91 -7.49 -6.13
CA ALA A 365 4.76 -8.19 -5.18
C ALA A 365 6.15 -8.51 -5.75
N GLN A 366 6.22 -8.91 -7.03
CA GLN A 366 7.50 -9.15 -7.72
C GLN A 366 8.25 -7.85 -8.01
N MET A 367 7.53 -6.78 -8.37
CA MET A 367 8.14 -5.46 -8.60
C MET A 367 8.68 -4.86 -7.31
N ALA A 368 8.01 -5.05 -6.18
CA ALA A 368 8.47 -4.60 -4.86
C ALA A 368 9.80 -5.25 -4.46
N LEU A 369 9.96 -6.56 -4.66
CA LEU A 369 11.22 -7.25 -4.40
C LEU A 369 12.37 -6.76 -5.29
N ARG A 370 12.09 -6.46 -6.57
CA ARG A 370 13.10 -5.87 -7.46
C ARG A 370 13.47 -4.45 -7.06
N ASN A 371 12.48 -3.66 -6.68
CA ASN A 371 12.72 -2.29 -6.25
C ASN A 371 13.59 -2.24 -4.99
N TYR A 372 13.52 -3.25 -4.11
CA TYR A 372 14.42 -3.37 -2.98
C TYR A 372 15.89 -3.44 -3.41
N ILE A 373 16.21 -4.29 -4.38
CA ILE A 373 17.57 -4.40 -4.91
C ILE A 373 18.03 -3.08 -5.55
N GLU A 374 17.14 -2.43 -6.30
CA GLU A 374 17.41 -1.13 -6.93
C GLU A 374 17.67 -0.02 -5.89
N MET A 375 16.89 0.03 -4.81
CA MET A 375 17.02 1.07 -3.78
C MET A 375 18.26 0.90 -2.90
N ARG A 376 18.64 -0.30 -2.55
CA ARG A 376 19.77 -0.56 -1.64
C ARG A 376 21.14 -0.45 -2.30
N SER A 377 21.24 -0.68 -3.61
CA SER A 377 22.50 -0.69 -4.36
C SER A 377 22.41 -0.05 -5.75
N GLY A 378 21.28 -0.19 -6.46
CA GLY A 378 21.13 0.26 -7.85
C GLY A 378 21.13 1.79 -8.00
N VAL A 379 20.61 2.55 -7.04
CA VAL A 379 20.47 4.02 -7.15
C VAL A 379 21.82 4.77 -7.22
N VAL A 380 22.92 4.11 -6.93
CA VAL A 380 24.30 4.63 -7.08
C VAL A 380 25.05 3.95 -8.21
N ASP A 381 24.43 3.03 -8.94
CA ASP A 381 25.02 2.28 -10.05
C ASP A 381 24.98 3.13 -11.34
N PRO A 382 26.13 3.37 -12.02
CA PRO A 382 26.16 4.18 -13.24
C PRO A 382 25.27 3.65 -14.38
N ASP A 383 25.17 2.33 -14.55
CA ASP A 383 24.34 1.70 -15.60
C ASP A 383 22.85 1.89 -15.29
N TYR A 384 22.48 1.81 -14.01
CA TYR A 384 21.12 2.13 -13.57
C TYR A 384 20.78 3.59 -13.83
N LEU A 385 21.68 4.52 -13.49
CA LEU A 385 21.49 5.97 -13.70
C LEU A 385 21.38 6.29 -15.19
N ALA A 386 22.25 5.72 -16.05
CA ALA A 386 22.17 5.88 -17.50
C ALA A 386 20.85 5.36 -18.06
N SER A 387 20.43 4.15 -17.63
CA SER A 387 19.16 3.55 -18.06
C SER A 387 17.96 4.40 -17.62
N ARG A 388 18.01 4.97 -16.43
CA ARG A 388 16.97 5.86 -15.89
C ARG A 388 16.89 7.17 -16.67
N SER A 389 18.05 7.81 -16.95
CA SER A 389 18.12 9.04 -17.73
C SER A 389 17.53 8.83 -19.11
N MET A 390 17.94 7.78 -19.82
CA MET A 390 17.41 7.40 -21.13
C MET A 390 15.88 7.16 -21.07
N ALA A 391 15.38 6.52 -20.02
CA ALA A 391 13.95 6.27 -19.87
C ALA A 391 13.13 7.57 -19.74
N LEU A 392 13.62 8.55 -18.97
CA LEU A 392 12.98 9.86 -18.81
C LEU A 392 13.06 10.69 -20.10
N GLU A 393 14.19 10.63 -20.80
CA GLU A 393 14.36 11.29 -22.09
C GLU A 393 13.39 10.73 -23.14
N LEU A 394 13.28 9.41 -23.26
CA LEU A 394 12.34 8.77 -24.17
C LEU A 394 10.87 9.05 -23.78
N GLN A 395 10.54 9.10 -22.49
CA GLN A 395 9.22 9.55 -22.03
C GLN A 395 8.92 10.97 -22.46
N SER A 396 9.89 11.88 -22.34
CA SER A 396 9.72 13.28 -22.74
C SER A 396 9.45 13.43 -24.24
N ARG A 397 10.11 12.62 -25.08
CA ARG A 397 9.93 12.63 -26.55
C ARG A 397 8.66 11.87 -27.01
N HIS A 398 8.27 10.81 -26.29
CA HIS A 398 7.17 9.92 -26.64
C HIS A 398 6.25 9.63 -25.45
N PRO A 399 5.59 10.65 -24.87
CA PRO A 399 4.81 10.50 -23.63
C PRO A 399 3.61 9.54 -23.76
N ASP A 400 3.12 9.37 -25.00
CA ASP A 400 1.97 8.51 -25.29
C ASP A 400 2.35 7.04 -25.53
N HIS A 401 3.64 6.70 -25.61
CA HIS A 401 4.10 5.36 -25.94
C HIS A 401 5.00 4.76 -24.86
N LEU A 402 5.80 5.57 -24.18
CA LEU A 402 6.76 5.10 -23.18
C LEU A 402 6.63 5.87 -21.87
N SER A 403 6.52 5.14 -20.76
CA SER A 403 6.64 5.67 -19.42
C SER A 403 7.53 4.74 -18.57
N PRO A 404 8.37 5.28 -17.68
CA PRO A 404 9.14 4.48 -16.75
C PRO A 404 8.24 3.60 -15.87
N ARG A 405 8.76 2.42 -15.46
CA ARG A 405 8.01 1.50 -14.59
C ARG A 405 7.45 2.19 -13.35
N TYR A 406 8.29 2.99 -12.70
CA TYR A 406 7.90 3.68 -11.47
C TYR A 406 6.70 4.59 -11.70
N ASN A 407 6.71 5.36 -12.79
CA ASN A 407 5.64 6.29 -13.14
C ASN A 407 4.33 5.56 -13.46
N MET A 408 4.38 4.48 -14.25
CA MET A 408 3.20 3.65 -14.52
C MET A 408 2.58 3.07 -13.23
N VAL A 409 3.40 2.74 -12.24
CA VAL A 409 2.93 2.17 -10.96
C VAL A 409 2.43 3.25 -10.01
N MET A 410 3.13 4.37 -9.88
CA MET A 410 2.86 5.38 -8.85
C MET A 410 1.83 6.43 -9.31
N PHE A 411 1.85 6.82 -10.59
CA PHE A 411 1.10 7.96 -11.10
C PHE A 411 -0.02 7.57 -12.07
N SER A 412 -0.48 6.31 -12.01
CA SER A 412 -1.60 5.84 -12.79
C SER A 412 -2.34 4.70 -12.10
N THR A 413 -3.51 4.34 -12.64
CA THR A 413 -4.26 3.14 -12.28
C THR A 413 -4.05 1.99 -13.29
N MET A 414 -3.02 2.08 -14.15
CA MET A 414 -2.69 0.99 -15.09
C MET A 414 -2.53 -0.34 -14.34
N PRO A 415 -3.16 -1.44 -14.75
CA PRO A 415 -2.99 -2.73 -14.10
C PRO A 415 -1.52 -3.07 -13.87
N TYR A 416 -1.16 -3.54 -12.68
CA TYR A 416 0.24 -3.81 -12.33
C TYR A 416 0.88 -4.87 -13.26
N GLY A 417 0.07 -5.82 -13.74
CA GLY A 417 0.50 -6.81 -14.72
C GLY A 417 0.92 -6.18 -16.04
N GLU A 418 0.16 -5.20 -16.53
CA GLU A 418 0.47 -4.43 -17.72
C GLU A 418 1.71 -3.54 -17.51
N ALA A 419 1.77 -2.78 -16.42
CA ALA A 419 2.93 -1.95 -16.07
C ALA A 419 4.23 -2.80 -16.04
N ARG A 420 4.16 -4.01 -15.48
CA ARG A 420 5.27 -4.96 -15.46
C ARG A 420 5.66 -5.45 -16.86
N TRP A 421 4.69 -5.77 -17.70
CA TRP A 421 4.94 -6.21 -19.07
C TRP A 421 5.59 -5.08 -19.87
N ARG A 422 4.99 -3.87 -19.89
CA ARG A 422 5.54 -2.69 -20.57
C ARG A 422 6.95 -2.37 -20.09
N SER A 423 7.21 -2.45 -18.79
CA SER A 423 8.55 -2.19 -18.24
C SER A 423 9.62 -3.18 -18.72
N ARG A 424 9.25 -4.41 -19.10
CA ARG A 424 10.19 -5.37 -19.72
C ARG A 424 10.52 -4.97 -21.13
N VAL A 425 9.51 -4.57 -21.91
CA VAL A 425 9.69 -4.11 -23.30
C VAL A 425 10.56 -2.86 -23.31
N ASN A 426 10.21 -1.84 -22.52
CA ASN A 426 10.97 -0.60 -22.40
C ASN A 426 12.44 -0.84 -22.03
N ARG A 427 12.70 -1.73 -21.06
CA ARG A 427 14.08 -2.10 -20.68
C ARG A 427 14.85 -2.73 -21.83
N GLY A 428 14.20 -3.55 -22.65
CA GLY A 428 14.81 -4.14 -23.84
C GLY A 428 15.23 -3.07 -24.85
N ILE A 429 14.38 -2.09 -25.11
CA ILE A 429 14.67 -0.95 -26.00
C ILE A 429 15.82 -0.10 -25.43
N ILE A 430 15.73 0.30 -24.17
CA ILE A 430 16.74 1.14 -23.49
C ILE A 430 18.11 0.44 -23.50
N LYS A 431 18.17 -0.86 -23.21
CA LYS A 431 19.43 -1.62 -23.24
C LYS A 431 20.06 -1.64 -24.64
N ARG A 432 19.26 -1.75 -25.67
CA ARG A 432 19.74 -1.70 -27.07
C ARG A 432 20.22 -0.31 -27.44
N ALA A 433 19.47 0.73 -27.06
CA ALA A 433 19.83 2.13 -27.32
C ALA A 433 21.16 2.54 -26.64
N LEU A 434 21.40 2.08 -25.41
CA LEU A 434 22.65 2.33 -24.69
C LEU A 434 23.85 1.56 -25.28
N ALA A 435 23.60 0.41 -25.94
CA ALA A 435 24.64 -0.41 -26.56
C ALA A 435 24.95 0.00 -28.00
N ASP A 436 24.03 0.66 -28.68
CA ASP A 436 24.15 1.08 -30.08
C ASP A 436 23.60 2.49 -30.29
N PRO A 437 24.47 3.51 -30.29
CA PRO A 437 24.07 4.91 -30.49
C PRO A 437 23.43 5.22 -31.85
N GLU A 438 23.65 4.37 -32.87
CA GLU A 438 23.08 4.55 -34.22
C GLU A 438 21.68 3.93 -34.35
N LEU A 439 21.19 3.25 -33.33
CA LEU A 439 19.87 2.62 -33.35
C LEU A 439 18.75 3.68 -33.44
N ASP A 440 17.82 3.49 -34.40
CA ASP A 440 16.58 4.29 -34.44
C ASP A 440 15.67 3.91 -33.25
N VAL A 441 16.02 4.42 -32.07
CA VAL A 441 15.28 4.20 -30.83
C VAL A 441 13.90 4.85 -30.88
N ASP A 442 13.77 6.00 -31.55
CA ASP A 442 12.49 6.71 -31.68
C ASP A 442 11.50 5.93 -32.56
N GLY A 443 11.98 5.28 -33.63
CA GLY A 443 11.19 4.35 -34.42
C GLY A 443 10.67 3.19 -33.58
N LEU A 444 11.55 2.54 -32.81
CA LEU A 444 11.16 1.44 -31.93
C LEU A 444 10.14 1.84 -30.87
N VAL A 445 10.22 3.06 -30.34
CA VAL A 445 9.26 3.54 -29.34
C VAL A 445 7.91 3.88 -29.98
N ARG A 446 7.90 4.50 -31.17
CA ARG A 446 6.65 4.78 -31.90
C ARG A 446 5.88 3.51 -32.30
N ASP A 447 6.57 2.40 -32.50
CA ASP A 447 5.96 1.09 -32.82
C ASP A 447 5.31 0.42 -31.59
N LEU A 448 5.53 0.94 -30.36
CA LEU A 448 4.85 0.42 -29.17
C LEU A 448 3.35 0.76 -29.21
N THR A 449 2.55 -0.13 -28.66
CA THR A 449 1.14 0.16 -28.40
C THR A 449 1.03 1.40 -27.50
N PRO A 450 0.23 2.42 -27.87
CA PRO A 450 0.03 3.60 -27.06
C PRO A 450 -0.32 3.28 -25.62
N LEU A 451 0.09 4.16 -24.70
CA LEU A 451 -0.30 4.08 -23.31
C LEU A 451 -1.80 4.45 -23.16
N PRO A 452 -2.53 3.79 -22.26
CA PRO A 452 -3.84 4.29 -21.87
C PRO A 452 -3.69 5.65 -21.17
N ALA A 453 -4.78 6.40 -21.00
CA ALA A 453 -4.76 7.61 -20.19
C ALA A 453 -4.20 7.30 -18.81
N LEU A 454 -3.06 7.93 -18.45
CA LEU A 454 -2.32 7.60 -17.24
C LEU A 454 -2.82 8.37 -16.01
N ASP A 455 -3.39 9.55 -16.19
CA ASP A 455 -3.80 10.41 -15.09
C ASP A 455 -5.31 10.38 -14.84
N PRO A 456 -5.79 9.51 -13.94
CA PRO A 456 -7.21 9.45 -13.60
C PRO A 456 -7.66 10.65 -12.74
N LEU A 457 -6.72 11.45 -12.21
CA LEU A 457 -7.01 12.63 -11.39
C LEU A 457 -7.08 13.91 -12.20
N ALA A 458 -6.73 13.87 -13.50
CA ALA A 458 -6.86 15.02 -14.40
C ALA A 458 -8.32 15.45 -14.60
N ASP A 459 -9.28 14.54 -14.43
CA ASP A 459 -10.72 14.82 -14.41
C ASP A 459 -11.36 14.19 -13.15
N PRO A 460 -11.37 14.89 -12.01
CA PRO A 460 -12.01 14.41 -10.78
C PRO A 460 -13.52 14.15 -10.93
N GLN A 461 -14.20 14.79 -11.90
CA GLN A 461 -15.63 14.57 -12.13
C GLN A 461 -15.91 13.19 -12.76
N ALA A 462 -14.96 12.64 -13.50
CA ALA A 462 -15.05 11.29 -14.04
C ALA A 462 -14.96 10.19 -12.94
N LEU A 463 -14.55 10.54 -11.72
CA LEU A 463 -14.43 9.62 -10.57
C LEU A 463 -15.69 9.60 -9.68
N SER A 464 -16.68 10.47 -9.94
CA SER A 464 -17.93 10.43 -9.20
C SER A 464 -18.68 9.13 -9.54
N VAL A 465 -18.68 8.19 -8.62
CA VAL A 465 -19.58 7.03 -8.68
C VAL A 465 -20.99 7.54 -8.41
N SER A 466 -21.81 7.64 -9.47
CA SER A 466 -23.23 7.92 -9.42
C SER A 466 -24.01 6.79 -8.72
#